data_dd25033311b165023f49e6201404740b
#
_entry.id   dd25033311b165023f49e6201404740b
#
_cell.length_a   1.000
_cell.length_b   1.000
_cell.length_c   1.000
_cell.angle_alpha   90.00
_cell.angle_beta   90.00
_cell.angle_gamma   90.00
#
_symmetry.space_group_name_H-M   'P 1'
#
loop_
_entity.id
_entity.type
_entity.pdbx_description
1 polymer ?
#
loop_
_entity_poly.entity_id
_entity_poly.type
_entity_poly.pdbx_seq_one_letter_code
_entity_poly.pdbx_strand_id
1 'polypeptide(L)'
;MRLRIGLDIDDTVCDFINPYLKRFGTPHKDSEITRNVNRILIKDREFWLNLPVINRPNFMPALYCTKRVHSKAWSKKFLELNDLPVAPIYQIYCQISSKAPRIKGRVDVFIDDSISNFIDLNLHGVPCLLMDAKHNRKWGPVGRIFSLREEEIEDCYNLFLDTLYPNFKDLVYDKFG
;
A
#
# COMPACT_ATOMS: atom_id res chain seq x y z
N MET A 1 14.46 9.76 17.11
CA MET A 1 13.27 10.48 16.56
C MET A 1 12.34 9.40 16.01
N ARG A 2 11.08 9.38 16.37
CA ARG A 2 10.14 8.33 15.91
C ARG A 2 9.86 8.49 14.42
N LEU A 3 9.88 7.39 13.65
CA LEU A 3 9.58 7.40 12.22
C LEU A 3 8.15 7.81 11.93
N ARG A 4 7.96 8.66 10.93
CA ARG A 4 6.65 8.97 10.37
C ARG A 4 6.32 7.92 9.30
N ILE A 5 5.59 6.88 9.68
CA ILE A 5 5.25 5.75 8.82
C ILE A 5 3.91 6.02 8.13
N GLY A 6 3.89 6.00 6.80
CA GLY A 6 2.67 6.03 6.00
C GLY A 6 2.28 4.64 5.50
N LEU A 7 0.98 4.39 5.34
CA LEU A 7 0.47 3.08 4.93
C LEU A 7 -0.45 3.16 3.71
N ASP A 8 -0.34 2.21 2.79
CA ASP A 8 -1.46 1.84 1.93
C ASP A 8 -2.55 1.11 2.73
N ILE A 9 -3.71 0.88 2.16
CA ILE A 9 -4.84 0.21 2.82
C ILE A 9 -5.07 -1.18 2.23
N ASP A 10 -5.30 -1.26 0.90
CA ASP A 10 -5.67 -2.51 0.23
C ASP A 10 -4.45 -3.44 0.10
N ASP A 11 -4.63 -4.70 0.44
CA ASP A 11 -3.61 -5.76 0.49
C ASP A 11 -2.37 -5.43 1.36
N THR A 12 -2.40 -4.29 2.07
CA THR A 12 -1.44 -3.89 3.10
C THR A 12 -2.04 -3.99 4.51
N VAL A 13 -3.18 -3.37 4.76
CA VAL A 13 -3.93 -3.41 6.03
C VAL A 13 -5.10 -4.39 5.96
N CYS A 14 -5.83 -4.39 4.85
CA CYS A 14 -6.98 -5.27 4.61
C CYS A 14 -6.78 -6.10 3.33
N ASP A 15 -7.42 -7.27 3.32
CA ASP A 15 -7.46 -8.16 2.15
C ASP A 15 -8.49 -7.65 1.15
N PHE A 16 -8.03 -7.08 0.06
CA PHE A 16 -8.88 -6.68 -1.06
C PHE A 16 -9.03 -7.81 -2.09
N ILE A 17 -7.91 -8.46 -2.41
CA ILE A 17 -7.87 -9.35 -3.57
C ILE A 17 -8.74 -10.61 -3.39
N ASN A 18 -8.74 -11.26 -2.22
CA ASN A 18 -9.51 -12.49 -2.04
C ASN A 18 -11.03 -12.25 -2.07
N PRO A 19 -11.61 -11.24 -1.37
CA PRO A 19 -13.02 -10.86 -1.55
C PRO A 19 -13.36 -10.47 -2.99
N TYR A 20 -12.46 -9.78 -3.69
CA TYR A 20 -12.63 -9.45 -5.11
C TYR A 20 -12.73 -10.74 -5.95
N LEU A 21 -11.77 -11.66 -5.81
CA LEU A 21 -11.75 -12.93 -6.56
C LEU A 21 -12.97 -13.81 -6.25
N LYS A 22 -13.41 -13.83 -4.99
CA LYS A 22 -14.63 -14.56 -4.59
C LYS A 22 -15.87 -14.04 -5.31
N ARG A 23 -15.92 -12.73 -5.55
CA ARG A 23 -17.08 -12.07 -6.17
C ARG A 23 -17.09 -12.10 -7.68
N PHE A 24 -15.93 -11.89 -8.31
CA PHE A 24 -15.79 -11.68 -9.77
C PHE A 24 -15.04 -12.79 -10.48
N GLY A 25 -14.41 -13.71 -9.75
CA GLY A 25 -13.50 -14.70 -10.31
C GLY A 25 -12.12 -14.14 -10.63
N THR A 26 -11.26 -14.98 -11.17
CA THR A 26 -9.90 -14.61 -11.57
C THR A 26 -9.94 -13.71 -12.81
N PRO A 27 -9.39 -12.49 -12.78
CA PRO A 27 -9.38 -11.61 -13.94
C PRO A 27 -8.43 -12.15 -15.01
N HIS A 28 -8.81 -12.01 -16.28
CA HIS A 28 -7.92 -12.34 -17.41
C HIS A 28 -6.84 -11.27 -17.61
N LYS A 29 -7.12 -10.02 -17.19
CA LYS A 29 -6.22 -8.86 -17.28
C LYS A 29 -6.42 -7.94 -16.09
N ASP A 30 -5.37 -7.30 -15.62
CA ASP A 30 -5.42 -6.32 -14.51
C ASP A 30 -6.43 -5.18 -14.77
N SER A 31 -6.64 -4.82 -16.04
CA SER A 31 -7.63 -3.83 -16.44
C SER A 31 -9.08 -4.20 -16.07
N GLU A 32 -9.37 -5.50 -15.86
CA GLU A 32 -10.70 -5.94 -15.40
C GLU A 32 -10.94 -5.59 -13.95
N ILE A 33 -9.92 -5.69 -13.10
CA ILE A 33 -9.99 -5.25 -11.70
C ILE A 33 -10.35 -3.76 -11.68
N THR A 34 -9.58 -2.94 -12.40
CA THR A 34 -9.82 -1.50 -12.48
C THR A 34 -11.23 -1.18 -12.99
N ARG A 35 -11.70 -1.89 -14.03
CA ARG A 35 -13.05 -1.70 -14.58
C ARG A 35 -14.15 -2.04 -13.55
N ASN A 36 -14.04 -3.17 -12.84
CA ASN A 36 -15.03 -3.62 -11.88
C ASN A 36 -15.05 -2.69 -10.65
N VAL A 37 -13.87 -2.25 -10.18
CA VAL A 37 -13.74 -1.26 -9.11
C VAL A 37 -14.45 0.04 -9.50
N ASN A 38 -14.17 0.58 -10.69
CA ASN A 38 -14.72 1.87 -11.13
C ASN A 38 -16.20 1.84 -11.50
N ARG A 39 -16.76 0.69 -11.86
CA ARG A 39 -18.17 0.58 -12.31
C ARG A 39 -19.11 -0.01 -11.26
N ILE A 40 -18.62 -0.96 -10.49
CA ILE A 40 -19.45 -1.75 -9.57
C ILE A 40 -19.08 -1.41 -8.13
N LEU A 41 -17.83 -1.65 -7.73
CA LEU A 41 -17.42 -1.50 -6.33
C LEU A 41 -17.41 -0.04 -5.86
N ILE A 42 -17.26 0.94 -6.76
CA ILE A 42 -17.36 2.37 -6.40
C ILE A 42 -18.68 2.72 -5.68
N LYS A 43 -19.73 1.97 -5.93
CA LYS A 43 -21.07 2.16 -5.32
C LYS A 43 -21.39 1.16 -4.20
N ASP A 44 -20.53 0.19 -3.98
CA ASP A 44 -20.75 -0.90 -3.03
C ASP A 44 -20.06 -0.64 -1.70
N ARG A 45 -20.73 0.16 -0.86
CA ARG A 45 -20.23 0.50 0.46
C ARG A 45 -19.97 -0.74 1.33
N GLU A 46 -20.88 -1.73 1.28
CA GLU A 46 -20.78 -2.94 2.11
C GLU A 46 -19.55 -3.76 1.77
N PHE A 47 -19.19 -3.87 0.49
CA PHE A 47 -17.95 -4.53 0.08
C PHE A 47 -16.74 -3.91 0.80
N TRP A 48 -16.61 -2.58 0.75
CA TRP A 48 -15.46 -1.87 1.32
C TRP A 48 -15.41 -1.88 2.85
N LEU A 49 -16.57 -1.88 3.52
CA LEU A 49 -16.62 -1.89 4.98
C LEU A 49 -16.38 -3.28 5.58
N ASN A 50 -16.62 -4.35 4.81
CA ASN A 50 -16.51 -5.73 5.28
C ASN A 50 -15.22 -6.42 4.79
N LEU A 51 -14.23 -5.70 4.26
CA LEU A 51 -12.94 -6.29 3.92
C LEU A 51 -12.24 -6.83 5.18
N PRO A 52 -11.68 -8.05 5.13
CA PRO A 52 -10.95 -8.61 6.26
C PRO A 52 -9.69 -7.79 6.57
N VAL A 53 -9.43 -7.52 7.84
CA VAL A 53 -8.14 -6.97 8.29
C VAL A 53 -7.11 -8.09 8.29
N ILE A 54 -5.98 -7.89 7.61
CA ILE A 54 -4.87 -8.86 7.54
C ILE A 54 -3.65 -8.45 8.35
N ASN A 55 -3.40 -7.13 8.44
CA ASN A 55 -2.30 -6.61 9.24
C ASN A 55 -2.79 -5.45 10.11
N ARG A 56 -2.48 -5.49 11.40
CA ARG A 56 -2.77 -4.43 12.36
C ARG A 56 -1.50 -3.70 12.73
N PRO A 57 -1.38 -2.38 12.44
CA PRO A 57 -0.23 -1.61 12.92
C PRO A 57 -0.26 -1.51 14.45
N ASN A 58 0.89 -1.72 15.11
CA ASN A 58 1.06 -1.50 16.54
C ASN A 58 1.47 -0.05 16.87
N PHE A 59 1.36 0.85 15.90
CA PHE A 59 1.70 2.27 15.99
C PHE A 59 0.59 3.15 15.39
N MET A 60 0.68 4.46 15.63
CA MET A 60 -0.16 5.44 14.95
C MET A 60 0.50 5.84 13.62
N PRO A 61 -0.09 5.49 12.45
CA PRO A 61 0.44 5.94 11.17
C PRO A 61 0.43 7.47 11.05
N ALA A 62 1.42 8.02 10.36
CA ALA A 62 1.43 9.44 10.02
C ALA A 62 0.29 9.80 9.06
N LEU A 63 -0.03 8.87 8.15
CA LEU A 63 -1.13 8.98 7.20
C LEU A 63 -1.43 7.62 6.53
N TYR A 64 -2.59 7.55 5.88
CA TYR A 64 -2.90 6.55 4.86
C TYR A 64 -2.92 7.20 3.48
N CYS A 65 -2.43 6.49 2.45
CA CYS A 65 -2.54 6.94 1.06
C CYS A 65 -2.96 5.78 0.16
N THR A 66 -4.18 5.85 -0.40
CA THR A 66 -4.81 4.77 -1.13
C THR A 66 -5.30 5.21 -2.51
N LYS A 67 -5.39 4.26 -3.44
CA LYS A 67 -5.98 4.44 -4.78
C LYS A 67 -7.47 4.02 -4.84
N ARG A 68 -8.15 3.93 -3.71
CA ARG A 68 -9.59 3.69 -3.66
C ARG A 68 -10.35 4.82 -4.34
N VAL A 69 -11.32 4.48 -5.17
CA VAL A 69 -12.11 5.46 -5.95
C VAL A 69 -13.43 5.87 -5.28
N HIS A 70 -13.84 5.17 -4.22
CA HIS A 70 -15.06 5.49 -3.47
C HIS A 70 -14.85 6.65 -2.48
N SER A 71 -15.90 7.05 -1.76
CA SER A 71 -15.83 8.12 -0.77
C SER A 71 -14.78 7.85 0.32
N LYS A 72 -13.93 8.84 0.61
CA LYS A 72 -12.95 8.81 1.71
C LYS A 72 -13.58 8.48 3.07
N ALA A 73 -14.83 8.89 3.26
CA ALA A 73 -15.58 8.59 4.47
C ALA A 73 -15.75 7.07 4.71
N TRP A 74 -15.83 6.26 3.65
CA TRP A 74 -15.91 4.79 3.79
C TRP A 74 -14.60 4.20 4.25
N SER A 75 -13.47 4.68 3.73
CA SER A 75 -12.15 4.25 4.23
C SER A 75 -11.96 4.61 5.71
N LYS A 76 -12.36 5.83 6.10
CA LYS A 76 -12.35 6.23 7.52
C LYS A 76 -13.26 5.32 8.36
N LYS A 77 -14.49 5.06 7.89
CA LYS A 77 -15.45 4.20 8.60
C LYS A 77 -14.94 2.75 8.71
N PHE A 78 -14.27 2.22 7.67
CA PHE A 78 -13.61 0.92 7.72
C PHE A 78 -12.57 0.85 8.85
N LEU A 79 -11.70 1.87 8.96
CA LEU A 79 -10.70 1.92 10.05
C LEU A 79 -11.38 1.94 11.43
N GLU A 80 -12.41 2.76 11.61
CA GLU A 80 -13.17 2.88 12.86
C GLU A 80 -13.86 1.56 13.25
N LEU A 81 -14.54 0.89 12.30
CA LEU A 81 -15.26 -0.36 12.56
C LEU A 81 -14.36 -1.53 12.91
N ASN A 82 -13.09 -1.46 12.53
CA ASN A 82 -12.11 -2.51 12.77
C ASN A 82 -11.13 -2.15 13.89
N ASP A 83 -11.39 -1.11 14.68
CA ASP A 83 -10.50 -0.62 15.75
C ASP A 83 -9.05 -0.39 15.28
N LEU A 84 -8.91 0.12 14.06
CA LEU A 84 -7.62 0.48 13.48
C LEU A 84 -7.29 1.95 13.78
N PRO A 85 -6.01 2.33 13.90
CA PRO A 85 -5.62 3.72 14.10
C PRO A 85 -6.20 4.62 13.00
N VAL A 86 -6.89 5.69 13.38
CA VAL A 86 -7.46 6.66 12.44
C VAL A 86 -6.51 7.83 12.26
N ALA A 87 -5.88 7.90 11.10
CA ALA A 87 -4.95 8.95 10.69
C ALA A 87 -5.46 9.68 9.44
N PRO A 88 -4.85 10.79 9.01
CA PRO A 88 -5.19 11.46 7.76
C PRO A 88 -5.19 10.51 6.57
N ILE A 89 -6.23 10.56 5.72
CA ILE A 89 -6.35 9.71 4.53
C ILE A 89 -6.20 10.58 3.29
N TYR A 90 -5.26 10.22 2.42
CA TYR A 90 -5.06 10.81 1.10
C TYR A 90 -5.54 9.81 0.05
N GLN A 91 -6.45 10.23 -0.83
CA GLN A 91 -6.95 9.42 -1.93
C GLN A 91 -6.40 9.88 -3.26
N ILE A 92 -6.00 8.92 -4.08
CA ILE A 92 -5.59 9.10 -5.47
C ILE A 92 -6.67 8.48 -6.36
N TYR A 93 -7.45 9.29 -7.04
CA TYR A 93 -8.57 8.83 -7.87
C TYR A 93 -8.16 8.26 -9.23
N CYS A 94 -6.86 8.17 -9.51
CA CYS A 94 -6.33 7.62 -10.75
C CYS A 94 -5.30 6.52 -10.44
N GLN A 95 -5.56 5.32 -10.93
CA GLN A 95 -4.74 4.13 -10.67
C GLN A 95 -3.29 4.27 -11.17
N ILE A 96 -3.09 4.98 -12.28
CA ILE A 96 -1.76 5.21 -12.87
C ILE A 96 -1.02 6.41 -12.26
N SER A 97 -1.67 7.21 -11.43
CA SER A 97 -1.01 8.37 -10.81
C SER A 97 -0.13 7.95 -9.64
N SER A 98 1.03 8.61 -9.52
CA SER A 98 1.94 8.44 -8.39
C SER A 98 1.32 8.89 -7.07
N LYS A 99 1.63 8.17 -5.99
CA LYS A 99 1.34 8.60 -4.61
C LYS A 99 2.34 9.67 -4.13
N ALA A 100 3.55 9.72 -4.70
CA ALA A 100 4.65 10.54 -4.24
C ALA A 100 4.30 12.03 -4.00
N PRO A 101 3.60 12.74 -4.92
CA PRO A 101 3.27 14.15 -4.71
C PRO A 101 2.39 14.42 -3.47
N ARG A 102 1.65 13.41 -3.01
CA ARG A 102 0.75 13.54 -1.86
C ARG A 102 1.42 13.25 -0.52
N ILE A 103 2.49 12.43 -0.52
CA ILE A 103 3.09 11.92 0.72
C ILE A 103 4.53 12.37 0.95
N LYS A 104 5.24 12.84 -0.08
CA LYS A 104 6.63 13.32 0.03
C LYS A 104 6.75 14.43 1.07
N GLY A 105 7.73 14.29 1.99
CA GLY A 105 7.94 15.20 3.11
C GLY A 105 6.97 15.04 4.29
N ARG A 106 5.94 14.18 4.15
CA ARG A 106 4.96 13.89 5.21
C ARG A 106 5.24 12.58 5.94
N VAL A 107 5.98 11.70 5.30
CA VAL A 107 6.43 10.40 5.82
C VAL A 107 7.93 10.28 5.67
N ASP A 108 8.55 9.49 6.52
CA ASP A 108 9.95 9.07 6.41
C ASP A 108 10.04 7.75 5.64
N VAL A 109 9.03 6.89 5.82
CA VAL A 109 8.87 5.63 5.09
C VAL A 109 7.40 5.38 4.77
N PHE A 110 7.12 4.80 3.60
CA PHE A 110 5.78 4.36 3.19
C PHE A 110 5.75 2.84 3.02
N ILE A 111 4.64 2.20 3.36
CA ILE A 111 4.45 0.76 3.21
C ILE A 111 3.37 0.52 2.16
N ASP A 112 3.66 -0.30 1.15
CA ASP A 112 2.76 -0.60 0.05
C ASP A 112 2.97 -2.07 -0.39
N ASP A 113 1.94 -2.76 -0.85
CA ASP A 113 2.03 -4.13 -1.36
C ASP A 113 2.29 -4.17 -2.88
N SER A 114 2.04 -3.06 -3.57
CA SER A 114 2.18 -2.97 -5.03
C SER A 114 3.63 -2.71 -5.43
N ILE A 115 4.21 -3.62 -6.23
CA ILE A 115 5.56 -3.44 -6.81
C ILE A 115 5.67 -2.12 -7.59
N SER A 116 4.64 -1.75 -8.34
CA SER A 116 4.65 -0.52 -9.14
C SER A 116 4.70 0.73 -8.26
N ASN A 117 3.94 0.76 -7.14
CA ASN A 117 4.01 1.86 -6.20
C ASN A 117 5.35 1.87 -5.44
N PHE A 118 5.85 0.70 -5.03
CA PHE A 118 7.15 0.54 -4.39
C PHE A 118 8.28 1.13 -5.25
N ILE A 119 8.31 0.78 -6.55
CA ILE A 119 9.29 1.32 -7.49
C ILE A 119 9.11 2.83 -7.67
N ASP A 120 7.89 3.25 -7.97
CA ASP A 120 7.56 4.66 -8.23
C ASP A 120 7.95 5.56 -7.05
N LEU A 121 7.58 5.19 -5.83
CA LEU A 121 7.86 5.98 -4.63
C LEU A 121 9.37 6.13 -4.38
N ASN A 122 10.12 5.02 -4.45
CA ASN A 122 11.55 5.05 -4.23
C ASN A 122 12.27 5.88 -5.32
N LEU A 123 11.86 5.78 -6.59
CA LEU A 123 12.40 6.61 -7.67
C LEU A 123 12.09 8.10 -7.50
N HIS A 124 10.98 8.44 -6.83
CA HIS A 124 10.60 9.83 -6.54
C HIS A 124 11.15 10.36 -5.19
N GLY A 125 12.02 9.61 -4.53
CA GLY A 125 12.67 10.04 -3.29
C GLY A 125 11.72 9.96 -2.07
N VAL A 126 10.81 8.99 -2.07
CA VAL A 126 9.99 8.60 -0.92
C VAL A 126 10.37 7.17 -0.58
N PRO A 127 11.16 6.92 0.47
CA PRO A 127 11.49 5.57 0.88
C PRO A 127 10.22 4.74 1.07
N CYS A 128 10.15 3.62 0.36
CA CYS A 128 9.02 2.70 0.42
C CYS A 128 9.51 1.29 0.68
N LEU A 129 8.86 0.60 1.61
CA LEU A 129 9.07 -0.82 1.87
C LEU A 129 7.89 -1.62 1.32
N LEU A 130 8.17 -2.83 0.84
CA LEU A 130 7.19 -3.70 0.20
C LEU A 130 6.56 -4.64 1.24
N MET A 131 5.26 -4.48 1.52
CA MET A 131 4.52 -5.45 2.33
C MET A 131 4.45 -6.79 1.59
N ASP A 132 4.78 -7.90 2.27
CA ASP A 132 4.68 -9.24 1.67
C ASP A 132 3.24 -9.56 1.29
N ALA A 133 3.04 -9.85 0.02
CA ALA A 133 1.78 -10.31 -0.53
C ALA A 133 2.05 -11.34 -1.63
N LYS A 134 1.15 -12.31 -1.79
CA LYS A 134 1.33 -13.42 -2.76
C LYS A 134 1.66 -12.92 -4.17
N HIS A 135 1.01 -11.84 -4.60
CA HIS A 135 1.15 -11.29 -5.96
C HIS A 135 2.49 -10.56 -6.20
N ASN A 136 3.21 -10.17 -5.14
CA ASN A 136 4.45 -9.42 -5.27
C ASN A 136 5.73 -10.21 -4.97
N ARG A 137 5.63 -11.50 -4.65
CA ARG A 137 6.80 -12.34 -4.28
C ARG A 137 7.85 -12.49 -5.36
N LYS A 138 7.48 -12.28 -6.64
CA LYS A 138 8.41 -12.25 -7.76
C LYS A 138 9.47 -11.15 -7.65
N TRP A 139 9.23 -10.08 -6.87
CA TRP A 139 10.22 -9.03 -6.62
C TRP A 139 11.44 -9.55 -5.85
N GLY A 140 11.25 -10.52 -4.96
CA GLY A 140 12.29 -11.04 -4.07
C GLY A 140 12.31 -10.33 -2.70
N PRO A 141 13.38 -10.50 -1.91
CA PRO A 141 13.41 -10.06 -0.51
C PRO A 141 13.72 -8.57 -0.30
N VAL A 142 14.10 -7.84 -1.34
CA VAL A 142 14.59 -6.45 -1.25
C VAL A 142 13.54 -5.51 -0.69
N GLY A 143 13.85 -4.85 0.44
CA GLY A 143 12.96 -3.88 1.07
C GLY A 143 11.62 -4.48 1.52
N ARG A 144 11.55 -5.78 1.83
CA ARG A 144 10.33 -6.50 2.17
C ARG A 144 10.14 -6.58 3.67
N ILE A 145 8.90 -6.36 4.10
CA ILE A 145 8.42 -6.57 5.48
C ILE A 145 7.25 -7.54 5.49
N PHE A 146 7.03 -8.21 6.62
CA PHE A 146 6.02 -9.25 6.79
C PHE A 146 4.92 -8.87 7.78
N SER A 147 5.11 -7.80 8.55
CA SER A 147 4.11 -7.30 9.49
C SER A 147 4.15 -5.77 9.59
N LEU A 148 3.07 -5.19 10.15
CA LEU A 148 3.01 -3.76 10.47
C LEU A 148 3.43 -3.51 11.94
N ARG A 149 4.57 -4.09 12.35
CA ARG A 149 5.22 -3.81 13.64
C ARG A 149 6.25 -2.71 13.45
N GLU A 150 6.21 -1.69 14.33
CA GLU A 150 7.11 -0.53 14.23
C GLU A 150 8.57 -0.96 14.21
N GLU A 151 8.94 -1.92 15.06
CA GLU A 151 10.31 -2.42 15.19
C GLU A 151 10.81 -3.07 13.89
N GLU A 152 9.98 -3.91 13.25
CA GLU A 152 10.34 -4.56 11.98
C GLU A 152 10.50 -3.53 10.86
N ILE A 153 9.63 -2.51 10.85
CA ILE A 153 9.70 -1.44 9.86
C ILE A 153 10.98 -0.62 10.05
N GLU A 154 11.33 -0.25 11.29
CA GLU A 154 12.53 0.51 11.60
C GLU A 154 13.80 -0.24 11.20
N ASP A 155 13.90 -1.52 11.55
CA ASP A 155 15.04 -2.37 11.20
C ASP A 155 15.20 -2.51 9.68
N CYS A 156 14.11 -2.83 8.98
CA CYS A 156 14.11 -2.97 7.54
C CYS A 156 14.41 -1.63 6.83
N TYR A 157 13.86 -0.52 7.32
CA TYR A 157 14.09 0.82 6.79
C TYR A 157 15.54 1.24 6.88
N ASN A 158 16.17 1.06 8.05
CA ASN A 158 17.57 1.40 8.25
C ASN A 158 18.47 0.56 7.32
N LEU A 159 18.26 -0.75 7.28
CA LEU A 159 18.99 -1.64 6.38
C LEU A 159 18.79 -1.23 4.90
N PHE A 160 17.56 -0.89 4.52
CA PHE A 160 17.24 -0.49 3.15
C PHE A 160 17.93 0.82 2.76
N LEU A 161 17.94 1.83 3.64
CA LEU A 161 18.62 3.09 3.40
C LEU A 161 20.14 2.91 3.24
N ASP A 162 20.75 2.09 4.09
CA ASP A 162 22.18 1.91 4.12
C ASP A 162 22.71 1.09 2.95
N THR A 163 21.94 0.12 2.46
CA THR A 163 22.44 -0.87 1.50
C THR A 163 21.89 -0.72 0.09
N LEU A 164 20.62 -0.40 -0.05
CA LEU A 164 19.90 -0.53 -1.32
C LEU A 164 19.39 0.78 -1.89
N TYR A 165 18.96 1.68 -1.04
CA TYR A 165 18.36 2.93 -1.50
C TYR A 165 19.28 3.81 -2.33
N PRO A 166 20.60 3.93 -2.03
CA PRO A 166 21.52 4.72 -2.84
C PRO A 166 21.63 4.24 -4.29
N ASN A 167 21.48 2.93 -4.52
CA ASN A 167 21.60 2.29 -5.83
C ASN A 167 20.27 1.77 -6.37
N PHE A 168 19.16 2.27 -5.85
CA PHE A 168 17.82 1.73 -6.15
C PHE A 168 17.48 1.81 -7.65
N LYS A 169 17.90 2.86 -8.35
CA LYS A 169 17.69 3.00 -9.79
C LYS A 169 18.34 1.87 -10.57
N ASP A 170 19.59 1.56 -10.27
CA ASP A 170 20.35 0.52 -10.96
C ASP A 170 19.70 -0.85 -10.72
N LEU A 171 19.27 -1.11 -9.47
CA LEU A 171 18.54 -2.33 -9.11
C LEU A 171 17.25 -2.49 -9.94
N VAL A 172 16.52 -1.41 -10.20
CA VAL A 172 15.29 -1.45 -11.01
C VAL A 172 15.62 -1.73 -12.47
N TYR A 173 16.64 -1.11 -13.02
CA TYR A 173 17.08 -1.37 -14.40
C TYR A 173 17.54 -2.82 -14.59
N ASP A 174 18.30 -3.38 -13.66
CA ASP A 174 18.78 -4.76 -13.74
C ASP A 174 17.62 -5.79 -13.72
N LYS A 175 16.51 -5.47 -13.06
CA LYS A 175 15.37 -6.39 -12.95
C LYS A 175 14.33 -6.27 -14.07
N PHE A 176 14.20 -5.10 -14.68
CA PHE A 176 13.09 -4.79 -15.59
C PHE A 176 13.53 -4.07 -16.87
N GLY A 177 14.85 -3.83 -17.06
CA GLY A 177 15.47 -3.18 -18.22
C GLY A 177 15.57 -4.03 -19.49
#